data_00aa3eb2c774072810804888cc950750
#
_entry.id   00aa3eb2c774072810804888cc950750
#
_cell.length_a   1.000
_cell.length_b   1.000
_cell.length_c   1.000
_cell.angle_alpha   90.00
_cell.angle_beta   90.00
_cell.angle_gamma   90.00
#
_symmetry.space_group_name_H-M   'P 1'
#
loop_
_entity.id
_entity.type
_entity.pdbx_description
1 polymer ?
#
loop_
_entity_poly.entity_id
_entity_poly.type
_entity_poly.pdbx_seq_one_letter_code
_entity_poly.pdbx_strand_id
1 'polypeptide(L)'
;MLLINAVNAAGRPVELFVKDGKIAAVGQDLSALAGEGETVLDAGGLTVLPAFVDLHCHWRTPGFEYKEDIETGSRAAAAGGYTFVNLMPHTQPVSYTH
;
A
#
# COMPACT_ATOMS: atom_id res chain seq x y z
N MET A 1 -12.65 -8.90 -1.60
CA MET A 1 -11.46 -9.68 -2.02
C MET A 1 -10.96 -10.51 -0.85
N LEU A 2 -10.67 -11.75 -1.11
CA LEU A 2 -10.08 -12.66 -0.12
C LEU A 2 -8.64 -12.97 -0.52
N LEU A 3 -7.69 -12.66 0.35
CA LEU A 3 -6.29 -13.01 0.19
C LEU A 3 -6.00 -14.31 0.94
N ILE A 4 -5.52 -15.31 0.24
CA ILE A 4 -5.23 -16.64 0.79
C ILE A 4 -3.75 -16.99 0.63
N ASN A 5 -3.30 -17.99 1.37
CA ASN A 5 -1.93 -18.52 1.31
C ASN A 5 -0.86 -17.48 1.60
N ALA A 6 -1.17 -16.51 2.45
CA ALA A 6 -0.19 -15.58 2.99
C ALA A 6 0.35 -16.08 4.32
N VAL A 7 1.47 -15.52 4.76
CA VAL A 7 2.01 -15.73 6.09
C VAL A 7 2.20 -14.39 6.79
N ASN A 8 2.10 -14.36 8.10
CA ASN A 8 2.36 -13.17 8.88
C ASN A 8 3.86 -13.03 9.20
N ALA A 9 4.23 -11.97 9.92
CA ALA A 9 5.63 -11.73 10.29
C ALA A 9 6.25 -12.84 11.14
N ALA A 10 5.43 -13.62 11.84
CA ALA A 10 5.88 -14.78 12.61
C ALA A 10 5.97 -16.06 11.77
N GLY A 11 5.71 -15.99 10.47
CA GLY A 11 5.73 -17.14 9.57
C GLY A 11 4.51 -18.04 9.65
N ARG A 12 3.43 -17.58 10.27
CA ARG A 12 2.19 -18.37 10.41
C ARG A 12 1.22 -18.04 9.29
N PRO A 13 0.45 -19.02 8.81
CA PRO A 13 -0.57 -18.80 7.80
C PRO A 13 -1.58 -17.74 8.23
N VAL A 14 -1.93 -16.85 7.31
CA VAL A 14 -2.92 -15.82 7.54
C VAL A 14 -3.72 -15.58 6.26
N GLU A 15 -5.00 -15.27 6.43
CA GLU A 15 -5.88 -14.81 5.36
C GLU A 15 -6.40 -13.42 5.71
N LEU A 16 -6.70 -12.64 4.69
CA LEU A 16 -7.31 -11.33 4.85
C LEU A 16 -8.55 -11.23 3.97
N PHE A 17 -9.62 -10.70 4.54
CA PHE A 17 -10.80 -10.33 3.78
C PHE A 17 -10.88 -8.82 3.67
N VAL A 18 -10.85 -8.32 2.44
CA VAL A 18 -10.89 -6.88 2.14
C VAL A 18 -12.21 -6.56 1.48
N LYS A 19 -12.92 -5.58 2.01
CA LYS A 19 -14.19 -5.12 1.47
C LYS A 19 -14.29 -3.61 1.57
N ASP A 20 -14.77 -2.98 0.50
CA ASP A 20 -14.95 -1.53 0.41
C ASP A 20 -13.67 -0.75 0.75
N GLY A 21 -12.52 -1.27 0.31
CA GLY A 21 -11.22 -0.63 0.54
C GLY A 21 -10.68 -0.77 1.96
N LYS A 22 -11.29 -1.62 2.79
CA LYS A 22 -10.88 -1.82 4.19
C LYS A 22 -10.67 -3.29 4.49
N ILE A 23 -9.77 -3.57 5.40
CA ILE A 23 -9.58 -4.92 5.92
C ILE A 23 -10.74 -5.21 6.87
N ALA A 24 -11.62 -6.12 6.46
CA ALA A 24 -12.80 -6.49 7.23
C ALA A 24 -12.53 -7.62 8.21
N ALA A 25 -11.59 -8.52 7.90
CA ALA A 25 -11.23 -9.63 8.77
C ALA A 25 -9.80 -10.08 8.49
N VAL A 26 -9.14 -10.55 9.54
CA VAL A 26 -7.81 -11.15 9.49
C VAL A 26 -7.85 -12.44 10.32
N GLY A 27 -7.34 -13.50 9.77
CA GLY A 27 -7.34 -14.78 10.51
C GLY A 27 -7.11 -15.96 9.60
N GLN A 28 -7.83 -17.04 9.85
CA GLN A 28 -7.80 -18.26 9.05
C GLN A 28 -9.23 -18.69 8.72
N ASP A 29 -9.35 -19.47 7.64
CA ASP A 29 -10.64 -20.01 7.21
C ASP A 29 -11.71 -18.94 6.97
N LEU A 30 -11.31 -17.85 6.29
CA LEU A 30 -12.19 -16.73 6.02
C LEU A 30 -13.04 -16.92 4.75
N SER A 31 -12.94 -18.07 4.10
CA SER A 31 -13.65 -18.33 2.83
C SER A 31 -15.17 -18.20 2.95
N ALA A 32 -15.74 -18.43 4.12
CA ALA A 32 -17.16 -18.27 4.37
C ALA A 32 -17.63 -16.82 4.27
N LEU A 33 -16.71 -15.85 4.41
CA LEU A 33 -17.02 -14.43 4.26
C LEU A 33 -17.04 -14.00 2.80
N ALA A 34 -16.37 -14.75 1.92
CA ALA A 34 -16.33 -14.48 0.50
C ALA A 34 -17.58 -15.07 -0.16
N GLY A 35 -18.48 -14.22 -0.61
CA GLY A 35 -19.63 -14.63 -1.38
C GLY A 35 -19.27 -15.05 -2.81
N GLU A 36 -20.25 -15.50 -3.57
CA GLU A 36 -20.10 -15.73 -5.00
C GLU A 36 -19.67 -14.42 -5.68
N GLY A 37 -18.70 -14.52 -6.58
CA GLY A 37 -18.19 -13.36 -7.31
C GLY A 37 -17.11 -12.57 -6.57
N GLU A 38 -16.75 -12.95 -5.35
CA GLU A 38 -15.60 -12.34 -4.67
C GLU A 38 -14.29 -12.75 -5.34
N THR A 39 -13.42 -11.77 -5.53
CA THR A 39 -12.08 -12.05 -6.04
C THR A 39 -11.26 -12.75 -4.95
N VAL A 40 -10.63 -13.85 -5.33
CA VAL A 40 -9.70 -14.58 -4.47
C VAL A 40 -8.29 -14.37 -5.04
N LEU A 41 -7.39 -13.87 -4.20
CA LEU A 41 -6.00 -13.65 -4.55
C LEU A 41 -5.13 -14.62 -3.75
N ASP A 42 -4.35 -15.43 -4.45
CA ASP A 42 -3.41 -16.35 -3.84
C ASP A 42 -2.06 -15.65 -3.64
N ALA A 43 -1.65 -15.49 -2.39
CA ALA A 43 -0.38 -14.85 -2.07
C ALA A 43 0.83 -15.77 -2.26
N GLY A 44 0.62 -17.08 -2.48
CA GLY A 44 1.70 -18.02 -2.79
C GLY A 44 2.78 -18.12 -1.71
N GLY A 45 2.45 -17.93 -0.47
CA GLY A 45 3.39 -17.98 0.65
C GLY A 45 4.10 -16.66 0.96
N LEU A 46 3.73 -15.58 0.30
CA LEU A 46 4.31 -14.26 0.58
C LEU A 46 3.95 -13.78 1.98
N THR A 47 4.84 -12.99 2.57
CA THR A 47 4.64 -12.41 3.89
C THR A 47 3.81 -11.14 3.80
N VAL A 48 2.77 -11.06 4.64
CA VAL A 48 1.97 -9.85 4.80
C VAL A 48 2.50 -9.05 5.98
N LEU A 49 2.76 -7.79 5.75
CA LEU A 49 3.25 -6.83 6.74
C LEU A 49 2.40 -5.56 6.68
N PRO A 50 2.38 -4.75 7.75
CA PRO A 50 1.88 -3.39 7.63
C PRO A 50 2.64 -2.64 6.54
N ALA A 51 1.92 -1.77 5.81
CA ALA A 51 2.53 -0.98 4.77
C ALA A 51 3.54 0.02 5.33
N PHE A 52 4.47 0.45 4.49
CA PHE A 52 5.51 1.36 4.91
C PHE A 52 5.02 2.82 4.93
N VAL A 53 5.68 3.60 5.75
CA VAL A 53 5.45 5.05 5.89
C VAL A 53 6.78 5.76 5.65
N ASP A 54 6.78 6.75 4.77
CA ASP A 54 7.94 7.61 4.54
C ASP A 54 7.63 9.02 5.05
N LEU A 55 8.33 9.46 6.05
CA LEU A 55 8.10 10.76 6.72
C LEU A 55 8.91 11.89 6.09
N HIS A 56 9.79 11.63 5.13
CA HIS A 56 10.61 12.64 4.50
C HIS A 56 10.94 12.24 3.06
N CYS A 57 10.19 12.77 2.11
CA CYS A 57 10.30 12.40 0.71
C CYS A 57 10.26 13.64 -0.17
N HIS A 58 11.00 13.61 -1.26
CA HIS A 58 11.04 14.67 -2.26
C HIS A 58 10.57 14.12 -3.62
N TRP A 59 9.39 14.54 -4.06
CA TRP A 59 8.86 14.16 -5.37
C TRP A 59 9.06 15.23 -6.43
N ARG A 60 9.87 16.23 -6.11
CA ARG A 60 10.28 17.29 -7.03
C ARG A 60 9.16 18.21 -7.51
N THR A 61 8.03 18.21 -6.83
CA THR A 61 6.89 19.08 -7.08
C THR A 61 6.67 20.03 -5.90
N PRO A 62 6.54 21.35 -6.14
CA PRO A 62 6.67 22.06 -7.42
C PRO A 62 8.12 22.34 -7.79
N GLY A 63 8.40 22.53 -9.08
CA GLY A 63 9.64 23.09 -9.61
C GLY A 63 10.52 22.12 -10.42
N PHE A 64 10.51 20.85 -10.09
CA PHE A 64 11.34 19.85 -10.75
C PHE A 64 10.54 18.65 -11.24
N GLU A 65 9.35 18.88 -11.77
CA GLU A 65 8.43 17.85 -12.22
C GLU A 65 9.01 16.97 -13.33
N TYR A 66 9.96 17.48 -14.09
CA TYR A 66 10.66 16.70 -15.09
C TYR A 66 11.48 15.53 -14.49
N LYS A 67 11.79 15.60 -13.18
CA LYS A 67 12.48 14.51 -12.46
C LYS A 67 11.49 13.54 -11.86
N GLU A 68 10.45 14.07 -11.24
CA GLU A 68 9.41 13.30 -10.57
C GLU A 68 8.20 14.19 -10.37
N ASP A 69 7.01 13.69 -10.61
CA ASP A 69 5.77 14.37 -10.27
C ASP A 69 4.98 13.58 -9.24
N ILE A 70 3.83 14.09 -8.81
CA ILE A 70 3.01 13.44 -7.79
C ILE A 70 2.46 12.10 -8.31
N GLU A 71 2.10 12.02 -9.57
CA GLU A 71 1.59 10.79 -10.16
C GLU A 71 2.65 9.70 -10.23
N THR A 72 3.82 10.00 -10.78
CA THR A 72 4.92 9.02 -10.90
C THR A 72 5.47 8.64 -9.53
N GLY A 73 5.60 9.61 -8.61
CA GLY A 73 6.02 9.37 -7.26
C GLY A 73 5.02 8.49 -6.48
N SER A 74 3.72 8.72 -6.67
CA SER A 74 2.67 7.89 -6.06
C SER A 74 2.74 6.45 -6.53
N ARG A 75 2.93 6.23 -7.82
CA ARG A 75 3.08 4.88 -8.38
C ARG A 75 4.32 4.18 -7.84
N ALA A 76 5.44 4.87 -7.77
CA ALA A 76 6.67 4.33 -7.22
C ALA A 76 6.51 3.96 -5.74
N ALA A 77 5.89 4.83 -4.95
CA ALA A 77 5.62 4.58 -3.54
C ALA A 77 4.71 3.36 -3.35
N ALA A 78 3.62 3.27 -4.11
CA ALA A 78 2.71 2.13 -4.05
C ALA A 78 3.40 0.83 -4.44
N ALA A 79 4.20 0.84 -5.50
CA ALA A 79 4.96 -0.34 -5.93
C ALA A 79 5.97 -0.80 -4.88
N GLY A 80 6.52 0.13 -4.09
CA GLY A 80 7.43 -0.17 -2.98
C GLY A 80 6.74 -0.54 -1.68
N GLY A 81 5.40 -0.54 -1.62
CA GLY A 81 4.66 -0.90 -0.41
C GLY A 81 4.39 0.24 0.55
N TYR A 82 4.51 1.49 0.09
CA TYR A 82 4.25 2.67 0.91
C TYR A 82 2.80 3.11 0.78
N THR A 83 2.13 3.34 1.91
CA THR A 83 0.75 3.87 1.94
C THR A 83 0.67 5.29 2.46
N PHE A 84 1.74 5.80 3.01
CA PHE A 84 1.82 7.16 3.51
C PHE A 84 3.20 7.73 3.20
N VAL A 85 3.22 8.92 2.60
CA VAL A 85 4.46 9.67 2.37
C VAL A 85 4.24 11.11 2.81
N ASN A 86 5.24 11.68 3.46
CA ASN A 86 5.25 13.09 3.86
C ASN A 86 6.20 13.84 2.93
N LEU A 87 5.63 14.61 2.00
CA LEU A 87 6.42 15.30 0.99
C LEU A 87 7.06 16.55 1.56
N MET A 88 8.37 16.67 1.37
CA MET A 88 9.08 17.90 1.64
C MET A 88 9.06 18.79 0.39
N PRO A 89 8.85 20.09 0.54
CA PRO A 89 8.91 21.00 -0.60
C PRO A 89 10.31 20.95 -1.24
N HIS A 90 10.35 20.78 -2.54
CA HIS A 90 11.59 20.83 -3.31
C HIS A 90 11.47 21.96 -4.33
N THR A 91 11.81 23.12 -3.90
CA THR A 91 11.21 24.35 -4.33
C THR A 91 11.92 25.09 -5.44
N GLN A 92 11.18 25.40 -6.47
CA GLN A 92 11.34 26.56 -7.32
C GLN A 92 9.96 26.98 -7.85
N PRO A 93 9.42 28.11 -7.43
CA PRO A 93 9.92 28.94 -6.35
C PRO A 93 9.75 28.32 -4.98
N VAL A 94 10.51 28.87 -4.06
CA VAL A 94 10.61 28.38 -2.68
C VAL A 94 9.34 28.69 -1.90
N SER A 95 9.08 27.84 -0.91
CA SER A 95 8.13 28.06 0.17
C SER A 95 6.68 27.98 -0.18
N TYR A 96 6.24 26.74 -0.34
CA TYR A 96 4.84 26.41 -0.19
C TYR A 96 4.67 25.55 1.07
N THR A 97 3.65 25.88 1.82
CA THR A 97 3.18 25.02 2.89
C THR A 97 2.13 24.09 2.31
N HIS A 98 2.35 22.84 2.40
CA HIS A 98 1.43 21.82 1.90
C HIS A 98 0.87 20.99 3.05
#